data_16cd0f2eda32e312e249b8c7c9e4cb18
#
_entry.id   16cd0f2eda32e312e249b8c7c9e4cb18
#
_cell.length_a   1.000
_cell.length_b   1.000
_cell.length_c   1.000
_cell.angle_alpha   90.00
_cell.angle_beta   90.00
_cell.angle_gamma   90.00
#
_symmetry.space_group_name_H-M   'P 1'
#
loop_
_entity.id
_entity.type
_entity.pdbx_description
1 polymer ?
#
loop_
_entity_poly.entity_id
_entity_poly.type
_entity_poly.pdbx_seq_one_letter_code
_entity_poly.pdbx_strand_id
1 'polypeptide(L)'
;MRLASAFLAPIVLFLAASPGARADESAAWSALAAGGHTLLLRHAATDPGIGDPPGFRLGDCSTQRNLSAGGRAQARAVGARLASRGIEIGAVLSSRWCRCLDTARLAFGRVESWTPLDSFFGDRTTEPERTREVLERAKRWQGPGTLVMVTHQVNISAATGESIAMGEGVVVDRAGRVVGHIATPP
;
A
#
# COMPACT_ATOMS: atom_id res chain seq x y z
N MET A 1 -9.68 -16.52 -63.02
CA MET A 1 -9.12 -16.59 -61.66
C MET A 1 -9.47 -15.30 -60.92
N ARG A 2 -10.39 -15.33 -59.97
CA ARG A 2 -10.75 -14.18 -59.11
C ARG A 2 -10.11 -14.38 -57.75
N LEU A 3 -9.21 -13.48 -57.36
CA LEU A 3 -8.58 -13.45 -56.09
C LEU A 3 -9.54 -12.79 -55.07
N ALA A 4 -9.94 -13.55 -54.07
CA ALA A 4 -10.72 -13.02 -52.96
C ALA A 4 -9.76 -12.45 -51.88
N SER A 5 -9.79 -11.15 -51.68
CA SER A 5 -9.06 -10.48 -50.59
C SER A 5 -9.85 -10.63 -49.31
N ALA A 6 -9.29 -11.36 -48.35
CA ALA A 6 -9.85 -11.47 -47.02
C ALA A 6 -9.36 -10.27 -46.18
N PHE A 7 -10.31 -9.41 -45.77
CA PHE A 7 -10.07 -8.33 -44.79
C PHE A 7 -10.06 -8.93 -43.37
N LEU A 8 -8.91 -8.97 -42.73
CA LEU A 8 -8.81 -9.20 -41.28
C LEU A 8 -9.16 -7.91 -40.53
N ALA A 9 -10.30 -7.90 -39.86
CA ALA A 9 -10.63 -6.82 -38.94
C ALA A 9 -9.84 -6.98 -37.63
N PRO A 10 -9.26 -5.92 -37.04
CA PRO A 10 -8.57 -6.02 -35.76
C PRO A 10 -9.60 -6.23 -34.63
N ILE A 11 -9.43 -7.30 -33.85
CA ILE A 11 -10.18 -7.53 -32.62
C ILE A 11 -9.60 -6.59 -31.56
N VAL A 12 -10.33 -5.51 -31.25
CA VAL A 12 -10.01 -4.64 -30.11
C VAL A 12 -10.55 -5.31 -28.84
N LEU A 13 -9.64 -5.89 -28.05
CA LEU A 13 -9.97 -6.48 -26.78
C LEU A 13 -10.19 -5.37 -25.75
N PHE A 14 -11.46 -5.03 -25.49
CA PHE A 14 -11.82 -4.17 -24.36
C PHE A 14 -11.69 -4.96 -23.06
N LEU A 15 -10.64 -4.70 -22.28
CA LEU A 15 -10.55 -5.14 -20.88
C LEU A 15 -11.59 -4.33 -20.08
N ALA A 16 -12.78 -4.87 -19.93
CA ALA A 16 -13.77 -4.34 -19.01
C ALA A 16 -13.31 -4.63 -17.57
N ALA A 17 -13.01 -3.60 -16.79
CA ALA A 17 -12.77 -3.74 -15.36
C ALA A 17 -14.02 -4.34 -14.71
N SER A 18 -13.84 -5.37 -13.89
CA SER A 18 -14.94 -6.06 -13.19
C SER A 18 -15.73 -5.08 -12.31
N PRO A 19 -17.07 -5.12 -12.33
CA PRO A 19 -17.90 -4.22 -11.52
C PRO A 19 -17.59 -4.26 -10.01
N GLY A 20 -17.18 -5.42 -9.49
CA GLY A 20 -16.80 -5.60 -8.08
C GLY A 20 -15.58 -4.78 -7.65
N ALA A 21 -14.55 -4.69 -8.49
CA ALA A 21 -13.34 -3.93 -8.16
C ALA A 21 -13.61 -2.42 -8.05
N ARG A 22 -14.54 -1.87 -8.84
CA ARG A 22 -14.94 -0.45 -8.77
C ARG A 22 -15.77 -0.15 -7.52
N ALA A 23 -16.66 -1.07 -7.13
CA ALA A 23 -17.47 -0.91 -5.93
C ALA A 23 -16.59 -0.93 -4.67
N ASP A 24 -15.61 -1.81 -4.61
CA ASP A 24 -14.63 -1.95 -3.54
C ASP A 24 -13.76 -0.68 -3.42
N GLU A 25 -13.22 -0.14 -4.50
CA GLU A 25 -12.44 1.10 -4.46
C GLU A 25 -13.30 2.31 -4.05
N SER A 26 -14.56 2.39 -4.48
CA SER A 26 -15.48 3.45 -4.08
C SER A 26 -15.78 3.42 -2.58
N ALA A 27 -16.01 2.24 -2.01
CA ALA A 27 -16.22 2.06 -0.58
C ALA A 27 -14.98 2.47 0.22
N ALA A 28 -13.76 2.09 -0.24
CA ALA A 28 -12.51 2.49 0.37
C ALA A 28 -12.35 4.02 0.42
N TRP A 29 -12.60 4.73 -0.69
CA TRP A 29 -12.51 6.19 -0.73
C TRP A 29 -13.53 6.87 0.19
N SER A 30 -14.76 6.36 0.24
CA SER A 30 -15.80 6.88 1.11
C SER A 30 -15.43 6.69 2.59
N ALA A 31 -14.87 5.54 2.95
CA ALA A 31 -14.41 5.25 4.31
C ALA A 31 -13.25 6.17 4.73
N LEU A 32 -12.26 6.40 3.84
CA LEU A 32 -11.16 7.32 4.11
C LEU A 32 -11.66 8.76 4.30
N ALA A 33 -12.61 9.22 3.48
CA ALA A 33 -13.19 10.55 3.59
C ALA A 33 -13.98 10.75 4.90
N ALA A 34 -14.64 9.69 5.38
CA ALA A 34 -15.36 9.72 6.67
C ALA A 34 -14.41 9.79 7.88
N GLY A 35 -13.15 9.43 7.72
CA GLY A 35 -12.17 9.34 8.81
C GLY A 35 -12.39 8.15 9.74
N GLY A 36 -11.52 8.01 10.74
CA GLY A 36 -11.62 6.93 11.73
C GLY A 36 -11.30 5.53 11.19
N HIS A 37 -10.80 5.44 9.97
CA HIS A 37 -10.33 4.22 9.31
C HIS A 37 -8.80 4.17 9.26
N THR A 38 -8.27 2.98 8.98
CA THR A 38 -6.83 2.78 8.80
C THR A 38 -6.53 2.38 7.36
N LEU A 39 -5.55 3.05 6.77
CA LEU A 39 -4.97 2.70 5.47
C LEU A 39 -3.67 1.92 5.71
N LEU A 40 -3.67 0.61 5.45
CA LEU A 40 -2.46 -0.21 5.38
C LEU A 40 -1.87 -0.04 3.98
N LEU A 41 -0.80 0.73 3.86
CA LEU A 41 -0.15 1.05 2.59
C LEU A 41 1.09 0.20 2.41
N ARG A 42 1.16 -0.58 1.33
CA ARG A 42 2.40 -1.23 0.96
C ARG A 42 3.39 -0.19 0.44
N HIS A 43 4.65 -0.28 0.87
CA HIS A 43 5.70 0.62 0.36
C HIS A 43 5.67 0.70 -1.18
N ALA A 44 6.08 1.82 -1.74
CA ALA A 44 6.13 2.05 -3.17
C ALA A 44 7.18 1.15 -3.86
N ALA A 45 7.18 1.16 -5.19
CA ALA A 45 8.02 0.30 -6.02
C ALA A 45 9.52 0.48 -5.70
N THR A 46 10.20 -0.65 -5.59
CA THR A 46 11.64 -0.72 -5.29
C THR A 46 12.44 -1.09 -6.54
N ASP A 47 13.74 -0.96 -6.46
CA ASP A 47 14.63 -1.59 -7.44
C ASP A 47 14.34 -3.09 -7.50
N PRO A 48 14.56 -3.75 -8.67
CA PRO A 48 14.30 -5.17 -8.86
C PRO A 48 14.99 -6.04 -7.80
N GLY A 49 14.34 -7.13 -7.39
CA GLY A 49 14.88 -8.09 -6.44
C GLY A 49 13.83 -8.58 -5.42
N ILE A 50 14.20 -9.61 -4.68
CA ILE A 50 13.40 -10.21 -3.60
C ILE A 50 14.16 -10.03 -2.28
N GLY A 51 13.49 -9.47 -1.26
CA GLY A 51 14.11 -9.21 0.04
C GLY A 51 15.13 -8.08 0.00
N ASP A 52 15.92 -7.98 1.03
CA ASP A 52 17.07 -7.08 1.13
C ASP A 52 18.36 -7.84 0.84
N PRO A 53 19.47 -7.17 0.45
CA PRO A 53 20.75 -7.85 0.27
C PRO A 53 21.22 -8.56 1.54
N PRO A 54 22.02 -9.62 1.42
CA PRO A 54 22.62 -10.26 2.59
C PRO A 54 23.42 -9.24 3.45
N GLY A 55 23.22 -9.31 4.75
CA GLY A 55 23.92 -8.42 5.70
C GLY A 55 23.36 -6.99 5.75
N PHE A 56 22.15 -6.74 5.22
CA PHE A 56 21.49 -5.44 5.36
C PHE A 56 21.38 -5.04 6.85
N ARG A 57 21.39 -3.74 7.11
CA ARG A 57 21.23 -3.17 8.44
C ARG A 57 20.08 -2.17 8.45
N LEU A 58 19.17 -2.30 9.45
CA LEU A 58 18.20 -1.26 9.75
C LEU A 58 18.96 0.03 10.16
N GLY A 59 18.52 1.17 9.63
CA GLY A 59 19.19 2.45 9.89
C GLY A 59 20.30 2.81 8.88
N ASP A 60 20.75 1.84 8.07
CA ASP A 60 21.71 2.09 6.99
C ASP A 60 21.06 1.78 5.63
N CYS A 61 20.49 2.81 5.02
CA CYS A 61 19.76 2.68 3.75
C CYS A 61 20.64 2.19 2.60
N SER A 62 21.95 2.43 2.63
CA SER A 62 22.88 1.97 1.58
C SER A 62 22.97 0.46 1.48
N THR A 63 22.58 -0.25 2.55
CA THR A 63 22.60 -1.72 2.64
C THR A 63 21.24 -2.36 2.33
N GLN A 64 20.20 -1.55 2.07
CA GLN A 64 18.84 -2.03 1.89
C GLN A 64 18.39 -1.93 0.42
N ARG A 65 17.38 -2.72 0.05
CA ARG A 65 16.66 -2.54 -1.20
C ARG A 65 15.72 -1.34 -1.09
N ASN A 66 16.05 -0.27 -1.79
CA ASN A 66 15.40 1.03 -1.70
C ASN A 66 14.35 1.27 -2.80
N LEU A 67 13.64 2.39 -2.71
CA LEU A 67 12.71 2.80 -3.76
C LEU A 67 13.46 3.09 -5.06
N SER A 68 12.93 2.58 -6.16
CA SER A 68 13.34 2.98 -7.51
C SER A 68 12.95 4.45 -7.79
N ALA A 69 13.45 5.02 -8.87
CA ALA A 69 13.03 6.35 -9.33
C ALA A 69 11.49 6.38 -9.58
N GLY A 70 10.94 5.33 -10.23
CA GLY A 70 9.51 5.17 -10.41
C GLY A 70 8.76 5.04 -9.09
N GLY A 71 9.30 4.30 -8.12
CA GLY A 71 8.71 4.18 -6.80
C GLY A 71 8.63 5.49 -6.02
N ARG A 72 9.64 6.35 -6.14
CA ARG A 72 9.59 7.71 -5.55
C ARG A 72 8.49 8.56 -6.19
N ALA A 73 8.31 8.49 -7.49
CA ALA A 73 7.21 9.15 -8.21
C ALA A 73 5.86 8.59 -7.77
N GLN A 74 5.73 7.27 -7.69
CA GLN A 74 4.54 6.57 -7.22
C GLN A 74 4.14 6.99 -5.79
N ALA A 75 5.11 7.07 -4.87
CA ALA A 75 4.85 7.52 -3.50
C ALA A 75 4.25 8.94 -3.46
N ARG A 76 4.82 9.88 -4.24
CA ARG A 76 4.26 11.24 -4.36
C ARG A 76 2.85 11.22 -4.94
N ALA A 77 2.61 10.39 -5.96
CA ALA A 77 1.30 10.27 -6.61
C ALA A 77 0.23 9.72 -5.65
N VAL A 78 0.59 8.77 -4.77
CA VAL A 78 -0.30 8.29 -3.69
C VAL A 78 -0.72 9.46 -2.79
N GLY A 79 0.23 10.23 -2.29
CA GLY A 79 -0.06 11.38 -1.43
C GLY A 79 -0.91 12.43 -2.12
N ALA A 80 -0.57 12.78 -3.37
CA ALA A 80 -1.33 13.74 -4.17
C ALA A 80 -2.78 13.26 -4.42
N ARG A 81 -2.99 11.96 -4.67
CA ARG A 81 -4.32 11.39 -4.88
C ARG A 81 -5.18 11.45 -3.62
N LEU A 82 -4.61 11.17 -2.44
CA LEU A 82 -5.33 11.32 -1.17
C LEU A 82 -5.68 12.80 -0.91
N ALA A 83 -4.72 13.70 -1.10
CA ALA A 83 -4.92 15.14 -0.92
C ALA A 83 -5.97 15.72 -1.88
N SER A 84 -5.96 15.35 -3.17
CA SER A 84 -6.95 15.83 -4.16
C SER A 84 -8.38 15.35 -3.87
N ARG A 85 -8.54 14.32 -3.04
CA ARG A 85 -9.84 13.83 -2.57
C ARG A 85 -10.23 14.41 -1.20
N GLY A 86 -9.44 15.33 -0.65
CA GLY A 86 -9.70 15.93 0.65
C GLY A 86 -9.55 14.96 1.82
N ILE A 87 -8.80 13.86 1.66
CA ILE A 87 -8.61 12.88 2.74
C ILE A 87 -7.71 13.49 3.81
N GLU A 88 -8.26 13.69 4.99
CA GLU A 88 -7.50 14.12 6.15
C GLU A 88 -6.63 12.98 6.68
N ILE A 89 -5.33 13.22 6.82
CA ILE A 89 -4.38 12.27 7.39
C ILE A 89 -4.10 12.65 8.84
N GLY A 90 -4.57 11.82 9.77
CA GLY A 90 -4.42 12.04 11.20
C GLY A 90 -3.02 11.69 11.72
N ALA A 91 -2.52 10.50 11.37
CA ALA A 91 -1.17 10.06 11.69
C ALA A 91 -0.58 9.19 10.59
N VAL A 92 0.75 9.16 10.51
CA VAL A 92 1.50 8.33 9.57
C VAL A 92 2.54 7.52 10.34
N LEU A 93 2.28 6.23 10.51
CA LEU A 93 3.20 5.26 11.09
C LEU A 93 3.90 4.49 9.96
N SER A 94 5.13 4.07 10.17
CA SER A 94 5.90 3.32 9.18
C SER A 94 6.80 2.28 9.79
N SER A 95 6.99 1.19 9.06
CA SER A 95 8.13 0.31 9.24
C SER A 95 9.44 1.11 9.19
N ARG A 96 10.45 0.65 9.93
CA ARG A 96 11.78 1.25 9.98
C ARG A 96 12.63 1.01 8.73
N TRP A 97 12.17 0.19 7.78
CA TRP A 97 12.85 0.02 6.49
C TRP A 97 12.82 1.31 5.68
N CYS A 98 13.95 1.63 5.08
CA CYS A 98 14.11 2.89 4.32
C CYS A 98 13.06 3.06 3.22
N ARG A 99 12.73 2.00 2.48
CA ARG A 99 11.65 2.05 1.46
C ARG A 99 10.28 2.44 2.02
N CYS A 100 9.96 2.04 3.27
CA CYS A 100 8.72 2.43 3.93
C CYS A 100 8.77 3.87 4.44
N LEU A 101 9.85 4.25 5.10
CA LEU A 101 10.07 5.61 5.58
C LEU A 101 10.05 6.61 4.42
N ASP A 102 10.71 6.29 3.31
CA ASP A 102 10.74 7.14 2.13
C ASP A 102 9.37 7.23 1.45
N THR A 103 8.63 6.11 1.37
CA THR A 103 7.24 6.14 0.90
C THR A 103 6.40 7.09 1.74
N ALA A 104 6.47 6.97 3.06
CA ALA A 104 5.71 7.82 3.98
C ALA A 104 6.10 9.30 3.87
N ARG A 105 7.40 9.62 3.84
CA ARG A 105 7.89 11.01 3.71
C ARG A 105 7.48 11.64 2.38
N LEU A 106 7.62 10.90 1.28
CA LEU A 106 7.29 11.40 -0.06
C LEU A 106 5.80 11.59 -0.26
N ALA A 107 4.97 10.72 0.32
CA ALA A 107 3.52 10.80 0.20
C ALA A 107 2.89 11.83 1.16
N PHE A 108 3.39 11.93 2.40
CA PHE A 108 2.70 12.63 3.47
C PHE A 108 3.53 13.74 4.14
N GLY A 109 4.82 13.90 3.79
CA GLY A 109 5.72 14.90 4.38
C GLY A 109 6.11 14.64 5.84
N ARG A 110 5.55 13.60 6.47
CA ARG A 110 5.78 13.23 7.88
C ARG A 110 5.76 11.73 8.08
N VAL A 111 6.42 11.25 9.12
CA VAL A 111 6.42 9.82 9.48
C VAL A 111 6.90 9.63 10.91
N GLU A 112 6.26 8.72 11.62
CA GLU A 112 6.72 8.14 12.87
C GLU A 112 7.07 6.66 12.61
N SER A 113 8.29 6.24 12.99
CA SER A 113 8.68 4.84 12.86
C SER A 113 8.05 4.01 13.97
N TRP A 114 7.50 2.84 13.62
CA TRP A 114 6.83 1.95 14.56
C TRP A 114 7.16 0.49 14.28
N THR A 115 7.86 -0.15 15.22
CA THR A 115 8.41 -1.51 15.08
C THR A 115 7.42 -2.59 14.64
N PRO A 116 6.15 -2.62 15.10
CA PRO A 116 5.19 -3.62 14.64
C PRO A 116 4.92 -3.65 13.14
N LEU A 117 5.23 -2.56 12.42
CA LEU A 117 5.15 -2.50 10.96
C LEU A 117 6.37 -3.05 10.23
N ASP A 118 7.43 -3.43 10.96
CA ASP A 118 8.65 -4.00 10.37
C ASP A 118 8.37 -5.34 9.70
N SER A 119 9.07 -5.58 8.59
CA SER A 119 8.95 -6.83 7.85
C SER A 119 9.37 -8.04 8.69
N PHE A 120 8.58 -9.07 8.65
CA PHE A 120 8.93 -10.40 9.16
C PHE A 120 9.13 -11.42 8.01
N PHE A 121 9.48 -10.93 6.81
CA PHE A 121 9.71 -11.79 5.64
C PHE A 121 10.84 -12.80 5.87
N GLY A 122 11.93 -12.38 6.50
CA GLY A 122 13.09 -13.23 6.79
C GLY A 122 12.98 -14.05 8.08
N ASP A 123 12.10 -13.63 9.01
CA ASP A 123 11.87 -14.32 10.29
C ASP A 123 10.44 -14.11 10.75
N ARG A 124 9.62 -15.14 10.64
CA ARG A 124 8.19 -15.09 10.96
C ARG A 124 7.88 -15.30 12.44
N THR A 125 8.85 -15.46 13.29
CA THR A 125 8.62 -15.68 14.75
C THR A 125 7.88 -14.52 15.40
N THR A 126 8.07 -13.30 14.88
CA THR A 126 7.42 -12.07 15.39
C THR A 126 6.07 -11.76 14.72
N GLU A 127 5.63 -12.55 13.74
CA GLU A 127 4.39 -12.30 12.99
C GLU A 127 3.14 -12.22 13.88
N PRO A 128 2.85 -13.17 14.78
CA PRO A 128 1.62 -13.14 15.57
C PRO A 128 1.53 -11.91 16.47
N GLU A 129 2.64 -11.53 17.11
CA GLU A 129 2.71 -10.37 17.99
C GLU A 129 2.54 -9.07 17.21
N ARG A 130 3.32 -8.87 16.16
CA ARG A 130 3.26 -7.66 15.34
C ARG A 130 1.91 -7.46 14.68
N THR A 131 1.32 -8.55 14.14
CA THR A 131 -0.01 -8.51 13.55
C THR A 131 -1.06 -8.09 14.56
N ARG A 132 -1.02 -8.66 15.77
CA ARG A 132 -1.93 -8.27 16.85
C ARG A 132 -1.79 -6.78 17.19
N GLU A 133 -0.56 -6.27 17.35
CA GLU A 133 -0.32 -4.86 17.67
C GLU A 133 -0.83 -3.92 16.57
N VAL A 134 -0.62 -4.26 15.30
CA VAL A 134 -1.12 -3.50 14.16
C VAL A 134 -2.66 -3.42 14.18
N LEU A 135 -3.34 -4.55 14.38
CA LEU A 135 -4.80 -4.59 14.45
C LEU A 135 -5.35 -3.84 15.68
N GLU A 136 -4.71 -3.98 16.84
CA GLU A 136 -5.08 -3.24 18.05
C GLU A 136 -4.87 -1.73 17.89
N ARG A 137 -3.82 -1.30 17.20
CA ARG A 137 -3.59 0.12 16.89
C ARG A 137 -4.67 0.67 15.96
N ALA A 138 -5.04 -0.08 14.91
CA ALA A 138 -6.14 0.28 14.03
C ALA A 138 -7.47 0.41 14.78
N LYS A 139 -7.79 -0.60 15.62
CA LYS A 139 -9.00 -0.63 16.45
C LYS A 139 -9.12 0.56 17.40
N ARG A 140 -8.00 0.96 18.01
CA ARG A 140 -7.96 2.06 19.00
C ARG A 140 -7.80 3.43 18.36
N TRP A 141 -7.77 3.53 17.03
CA TRP A 141 -7.63 4.82 16.38
C TRP A 141 -8.84 5.72 16.63
N GLN A 142 -8.64 6.83 17.32
CA GLN A 142 -9.63 7.86 17.65
C GLN A 142 -9.16 9.26 17.25
N GLY A 143 -8.01 9.36 16.59
CA GLY A 143 -7.51 10.64 16.08
C GLY A 143 -8.37 11.17 14.92
N PRO A 144 -8.17 12.43 14.57
CA PRO A 144 -8.84 13.00 13.40
C PRO A 144 -8.37 12.29 12.13
N GLY A 145 -9.23 12.23 11.14
CA GLY A 145 -8.91 11.69 9.81
C GLY A 145 -8.52 10.20 9.80
N THR A 146 -7.69 9.86 8.84
CA THR A 146 -7.22 8.50 8.55
C THR A 146 -5.88 8.22 9.24
N LEU A 147 -5.74 7.04 9.86
CA LEU A 147 -4.46 6.50 10.27
C LEU A 147 -3.80 5.81 9.07
N VAL A 148 -2.61 6.25 8.69
CA VAL A 148 -1.81 5.57 7.65
C VAL A 148 -0.72 4.74 8.29
N MET A 149 -0.60 3.50 7.85
CA MET A 149 0.45 2.57 8.27
C MET A 149 1.21 2.05 7.04
N VAL A 150 2.43 2.54 6.81
CA VAL A 150 3.25 2.13 5.68
C VAL A 150 4.09 0.90 6.06
N THR A 151 3.89 -0.21 5.34
CA THR A 151 4.47 -1.49 5.70
C THR A 151 4.77 -2.38 4.47
N HIS A 152 4.84 -3.68 4.66
CA HIS A 152 5.25 -4.68 3.68
C HIS A 152 4.11 -5.65 3.36
N GLN A 153 4.23 -6.37 2.21
CA GLN A 153 3.22 -7.35 1.80
C GLN A 153 2.94 -8.39 2.89
N VAL A 154 3.98 -8.91 3.53
CA VAL A 154 3.81 -9.96 4.56
C VAL A 154 2.99 -9.48 5.76
N ASN A 155 3.16 -8.22 6.17
CA ASN A 155 2.40 -7.62 7.26
C ASN A 155 0.93 -7.39 6.86
N ILE A 156 0.70 -6.91 5.63
CA ILE A 156 -0.66 -6.70 5.10
C ILE A 156 -1.38 -8.03 4.98
N SER A 157 -0.74 -9.05 4.40
CA SER A 157 -1.36 -10.38 4.28
C SER A 157 -1.70 -10.99 5.64
N ALA A 158 -0.82 -10.85 6.64
CA ALA A 158 -1.08 -11.38 7.97
C ALA A 158 -2.24 -10.64 8.68
N ALA A 159 -2.36 -9.33 8.46
CA ALA A 159 -3.40 -8.53 9.10
C ALA A 159 -4.76 -8.62 8.40
N THR A 160 -4.81 -8.85 7.08
CA THR A 160 -6.04 -8.69 6.29
C THR A 160 -6.37 -9.91 5.39
N GLY A 161 -5.42 -10.81 5.18
CA GLY A 161 -5.53 -11.86 4.17
C GLY A 161 -5.25 -11.41 2.72
N GLU A 162 -5.06 -10.10 2.51
CA GLU A 162 -4.98 -9.51 1.18
C GLU A 162 -3.56 -9.54 0.59
N SER A 163 -3.51 -9.61 -0.76
CA SER A 163 -2.28 -9.46 -1.53
C SER A 163 -2.43 -8.30 -2.50
N ILE A 164 -1.61 -7.29 -2.34
CA ILE A 164 -1.66 -6.04 -3.10
C ILE A 164 -0.31 -5.70 -3.73
N ALA A 165 -0.33 -4.92 -4.80
CA ALA A 165 0.89 -4.44 -5.45
C ALA A 165 1.61 -3.36 -4.61
N MET A 166 2.88 -3.10 -4.92
CA MET A 166 3.64 -2.01 -4.28
C MET A 166 2.95 -0.66 -4.57
N GLY A 167 2.81 0.15 -3.53
CA GLY A 167 2.13 1.43 -3.59
C GLY A 167 0.60 1.36 -3.48
N GLU A 168 0.00 0.17 -3.44
CA GLU A 168 -1.43 -0.01 -3.17
C GLU A 168 -1.72 -0.08 -1.67
N GLY A 169 -2.98 0.16 -1.31
CA GLY A 169 -3.41 0.14 0.07
C GLY A 169 -4.70 -0.62 0.31
N VAL A 170 -4.81 -1.20 1.51
CA VAL A 170 -6.03 -1.82 2.03
C VAL A 170 -6.61 -0.91 3.11
N VAL A 171 -7.88 -0.58 2.99
CA VAL A 171 -8.61 0.19 4.01
C VAL A 171 -9.32 -0.77 4.95
N VAL A 172 -9.06 -0.61 6.24
CA VAL A 172 -9.72 -1.41 7.29
C VAL A 172 -10.50 -0.53 8.25
N ASP A 173 -11.62 -1.06 8.72
CA ASP A 173 -12.42 -0.44 9.79
C ASP A 173 -11.83 -0.73 11.19
N ARG A 174 -12.45 -0.18 12.22
CA ARG A 174 -12.03 -0.40 13.62
C ARG A 174 -12.20 -1.84 14.10
N ALA A 175 -12.96 -2.67 13.41
CA ALA A 175 -13.07 -4.10 13.70
C ALA A 175 -11.98 -4.92 12.99
N GLY A 176 -11.12 -4.28 12.19
CA GLY A 176 -10.09 -4.93 11.38
C GLY A 176 -10.63 -5.55 10.09
N ARG A 177 -11.88 -5.27 9.73
CA ARG A 177 -12.48 -5.79 8.50
C ARG A 177 -12.04 -4.94 7.32
N VAL A 178 -11.73 -5.60 6.22
CA VAL A 178 -11.41 -4.94 4.95
C VAL A 178 -12.67 -4.25 4.40
N VAL A 179 -12.56 -2.95 4.14
CA VAL A 179 -13.59 -2.12 3.54
C VAL A 179 -13.41 -2.04 2.03
N GLY A 180 -12.16 -2.05 1.59
CA GLY A 180 -11.80 -2.04 0.19
C GLY A 180 -10.33 -1.67 -0.04
N HIS A 181 -9.98 -1.50 -1.32
CA HIS A 181 -8.62 -1.25 -1.77
C HIS A 181 -8.50 0.11 -2.44
N ILE A 182 -7.35 0.73 -2.33
CA ILE A 182 -6.96 1.86 -3.17
C ILE A 182 -5.82 1.43 -4.09
N ALA A 183 -6.09 1.44 -5.39
CA ALA A 183 -5.06 1.26 -6.39
C ALA A 183 -4.21 2.52 -6.52
N THR A 184 -2.93 2.37 -6.82
CA THR A 184 -2.10 3.51 -7.21
C THR A 184 -2.33 3.87 -8.67
N PRO A 185 -2.28 5.17 -9.01
CA PRO A 185 -2.18 5.54 -10.42
C PRO A 185 -0.90 4.95 -11.00
N PRO A 186 -0.92 4.51 -12.24
CA PRO A 186 0.26 4.03 -12.95
C PRO A 186 1.36 5.08 -13.05
#